data_ba113afc06604962a9d91e9dc31f39c9
#
_entry.id   ba113afc06604962a9d91e9dc31f39c9
#
_cell.length_a   1.000
_cell.length_b   1.000
_cell.length_c   1.000
_cell.angle_alpha   90.00
_cell.angle_beta   90.00
_cell.angle_gamma   90.00
#
_symmetry.space_group_name_H-M   'P 1'
#
loop_
_entity.id
_entity.type
_entity.pdbx_description
1 polymer ?
#
loop_
_entity_poly.entity_id
_entity_poly.type
_entity_poly.pdbx_seq_one_letter_code
_entity_poly.pdbx_strand_id
1 'polypeptide(L)'
;TLLDSNGKKIRFVTQAVAELGLTNVDVIQSRIEAFQPTSRFDTITARAYASIDDLVSQTTRLLADDGQYLIMKGVYPVAEVEAMPTGYRLEAVHELEVPKLDAERHLLIVRAEP
;
A
#
# COMPACT_ATOMS: atom_id res chain seq x y z
N THR A 1 1.25 -10.49 3.09
CA THR A 1 0.80 -10.03 4.41
C THR A 1 -0.26 -8.96 4.25
N LEU A 2 -1.39 -9.11 4.93
CA LEU A 2 -2.47 -8.14 5.00
C LEU A 2 -2.54 -7.59 6.42
N LEU A 3 -2.45 -6.27 6.56
CA LEU A 3 -2.37 -5.61 7.86
C LEU A 3 -3.51 -4.60 8.01
N ASP A 4 -4.20 -4.65 9.14
CA ASP A 4 -5.17 -3.63 9.55
C ASP A 4 -5.28 -3.62 11.06
N SER A 5 -5.57 -2.47 11.63
CA SER A 5 -5.80 -2.35 13.07
C SER A 5 -7.25 -2.65 13.48
N ASN A 6 -8.17 -2.60 12.52
CA ASN A 6 -9.60 -2.78 12.77
C ASN A 6 -9.99 -4.25 12.84
N GLY A 7 -10.48 -4.69 14.00
CA GLY A 7 -10.85 -6.09 14.21
C GLY A 7 -11.96 -6.61 13.31
N LYS A 8 -12.93 -5.76 12.94
CA LYS A 8 -14.00 -6.16 12.01
C LYS A 8 -13.44 -6.44 10.62
N LYS A 9 -12.56 -5.57 10.13
CA LYS A 9 -11.91 -5.77 8.84
C LYS A 9 -11.04 -7.01 8.84
N ILE A 10 -10.30 -7.24 9.91
CA ILE A 10 -9.44 -8.43 10.06
C ILE A 10 -10.28 -9.71 10.05
N ARG A 11 -11.42 -9.72 10.75
CA ARG A 11 -12.32 -10.89 10.72
C ARG A 11 -12.84 -11.17 9.31
N PHE A 12 -13.25 -10.14 8.59
CA PHE A 12 -13.70 -10.27 7.20
C PHE A 12 -12.59 -10.82 6.31
N VAL A 13 -11.39 -10.25 6.40
CA VAL A 13 -10.24 -10.67 5.59
C VAL A 13 -9.85 -12.11 5.92
N THR A 14 -9.83 -12.47 7.20
CA THR A 14 -9.51 -13.85 7.63
C THR A 14 -10.50 -14.85 7.03
N GLN A 15 -11.79 -14.51 7.05
CA GLN A 15 -12.81 -15.36 6.45
C GLN A 15 -12.64 -15.46 4.95
N ALA A 16 -12.36 -14.36 4.27
CA ALA A 16 -12.15 -14.35 2.82
C ALA A 16 -10.95 -15.21 2.42
N VAL A 17 -9.85 -15.12 3.15
CA VAL A 17 -8.64 -15.94 2.92
C VAL A 17 -8.98 -17.43 3.06
N ALA A 18 -9.75 -17.79 4.08
CA ALA A 18 -10.17 -19.18 4.31
C ALA A 18 -11.10 -19.68 3.19
N GLU A 19 -12.11 -18.89 2.82
CA GLU A 19 -13.08 -19.27 1.77
C GLU A 19 -12.41 -19.40 0.40
N LEU A 20 -11.43 -18.55 0.10
CA LEU A 20 -10.69 -18.60 -1.17
C LEU A 20 -9.59 -19.66 -1.16
N GLY A 21 -9.34 -20.29 -0.02
CA GLY A 21 -8.29 -21.31 0.10
C GLY A 21 -6.88 -20.77 -0.11
N LEU A 22 -6.61 -19.53 0.26
CA LEU A 22 -5.29 -18.93 0.10
C LEU A 22 -4.35 -19.43 1.17
N THR A 23 -3.25 -20.05 0.76
CA THR A 23 -2.27 -20.65 1.69
C THR A 23 -1.01 -19.80 1.88
N ASN A 24 -0.86 -18.74 1.08
CA ASN A 24 0.31 -17.87 1.09
C ASN A 24 0.02 -16.46 1.63
N VAL A 25 -1.01 -16.32 2.45
CA VAL A 25 -1.43 -15.02 2.99
C VAL A 25 -1.39 -15.06 4.51
N ASP A 26 -0.67 -14.11 5.09
CA ASP A 26 -0.69 -13.87 6.53
C ASP A 26 -1.59 -12.66 6.80
N VAL A 27 -2.49 -12.80 7.75
CA VAL A 27 -3.40 -11.73 8.17
C VAL A 27 -3.00 -11.28 9.56
N ILE A 28 -2.66 -10.00 9.70
CA ILE A 28 -2.14 -9.43 10.95
C ILE A 28 -3.04 -8.30 11.42
N GLN A 29 -3.52 -8.39 12.65
CA GLN A 29 -4.19 -7.27 13.31
C GLN A 29 -3.17 -6.49 14.12
N SER A 30 -2.80 -5.32 13.64
CA SER A 30 -1.82 -4.45 14.31
C SER A 30 -1.92 -3.04 13.77
N ARG A 31 -1.54 -2.08 14.61
CA ARG A 31 -1.21 -0.74 14.12
C ARG A 31 0.11 -0.82 13.37
N ILE A 32 0.27 0.03 12.36
CA ILE A 32 1.49 0.02 11.54
C ILE A 32 2.73 0.29 12.40
N GLU A 33 2.65 1.17 13.39
CA GLU A 33 3.77 1.55 14.25
C GLU A 33 4.26 0.38 15.11
N ALA A 34 3.38 -0.55 15.42
CA ALA A 34 3.69 -1.70 16.27
C ALA A 34 4.09 -2.95 15.47
N PHE A 35 3.97 -2.91 14.16
CA PHE A 35 4.25 -4.07 13.31
C PHE A 35 5.76 -4.26 13.15
N GLN A 36 6.24 -5.44 13.57
CA GLN A 36 7.66 -5.81 13.56
C GLN A 36 7.84 -7.14 12.83
N PRO A 37 7.82 -7.15 11.49
CA PRO A 37 8.02 -8.38 10.72
C PRO A 37 9.47 -8.85 10.79
N THR A 38 9.70 -10.13 10.47
CA THR A 38 11.04 -10.73 10.48
C THR A 38 11.86 -10.34 9.25
N SER A 39 11.22 -9.92 8.17
CA SER A 39 11.89 -9.49 6.95
C SER A 39 11.14 -8.33 6.32
N ARG A 40 11.85 -7.58 5.49
CA ARG A 40 11.27 -6.46 4.74
C ARG A 40 10.48 -6.97 3.54
N PHE A 41 9.64 -6.11 3.00
CA PHE A 41 8.79 -6.42 1.87
C PHE A 41 9.35 -5.83 0.58
N ASP A 42 9.23 -6.59 -0.51
CA ASP A 42 9.62 -6.11 -1.84
C ASP A 42 8.63 -5.09 -2.39
N THR A 43 7.37 -5.25 -2.03
CA THR A 43 6.28 -4.39 -2.49
C THR A 43 5.33 -4.09 -1.34
N ILE A 44 5.03 -2.82 -1.16
CA ILE A 44 4.01 -2.37 -0.22
C ILE A 44 2.89 -1.72 -1.03
N THR A 45 1.66 -2.19 -0.83
CA THR A 45 0.50 -1.62 -1.50
C THR A 45 -0.41 -0.95 -0.49
N ALA A 46 -1.05 0.13 -0.90
CA ALA A 46 -1.99 0.84 -0.04
C ALA A 46 -3.11 1.46 -0.87
N ARG A 47 -4.29 1.50 -0.27
CA ARG A 47 -5.46 2.19 -0.78
C ARG A 47 -6.09 2.98 0.37
N ALA A 48 -6.59 4.18 0.06
CA ALA A 48 -7.24 5.03 1.06
C ALA A 48 -6.35 5.36 2.26
N TYR A 49 -5.04 5.45 2.04
CA TYR A 49 -4.10 5.98 3.01
C TYR A 49 -4.10 7.52 2.93
N ALA A 50 -3.66 8.20 4.00
CA ALA A 50 -3.78 9.65 4.09
C ALA A 50 -3.03 10.37 2.96
N SER A 51 -1.70 10.26 2.91
CA SER A 51 -0.88 10.86 1.87
C SER A 51 0.30 9.95 1.52
N ILE A 52 0.96 10.23 0.40
CA ILE A 52 2.18 9.49 0.02
C ILE A 52 3.25 9.70 1.09
N ASP A 53 3.42 10.94 1.57
CA ASP A 53 4.41 11.24 2.61
C ASP A 53 4.13 10.46 3.90
N ASP A 54 2.88 10.41 4.35
CA ASP A 54 2.51 9.65 5.53
C ASP A 54 2.77 8.15 5.35
N LEU A 55 2.39 7.59 4.21
CA LEU A 55 2.63 6.19 3.91
C LEU A 55 4.11 5.85 3.94
N VAL A 56 4.92 6.62 3.24
CA VAL A 56 6.37 6.39 3.15
C VAL A 56 7.02 6.56 4.53
N SER A 57 6.72 7.63 5.25
CA SER A 57 7.34 7.89 6.55
C SER A 57 7.01 6.81 7.58
N GLN A 58 5.82 6.22 7.52
CA GLN A 58 5.39 5.19 8.46
C GLN A 58 5.86 3.78 8.08
N THR A 59 6.20 3.54 6.81
CA THR A 59 6.48 2.19 6.31
C THR A 59 7.86 2.02 5.66
N THR A 60 8.65 3.06 5.53
CA THR A 60 9.96 2.96 4.87
C THR A 60 10.86 1.89 5.51
N ARG A 61 10.77 1.71 6.83
CA ARG A 61 11.50 0.67 7.56
C ARG A 61 11.11 -0.75 7.16
N LEU A 62 9.92 -0.91 6.56
CA LEU A 62 9.37 -2.20 6.15
C LEU A 62 9.70 -2.55 4.70
N LEU A 63 10.14 -1.58 3.92
CA LEU A 63 10.41 -1.76 2.49
C LEU A 63 11.85 -2.22 2.27
N ALA A 64 12.04 -3.23 1.43
CA ALA A 64 13.37 -3.67 1.01
C ALA A 64 14.09 -2.56 0.23
N ASP A 65 15.42 -2.59 0.19
CA ASP A 65 16.23 -1.52 -0.39
C ASP A 65 15.89 -1.22 -1.85
N ASP A 66 15.56 -2.24 -2.64
CA ASP A 66 15.13 -2.11 -4.02
C ASP A 66 13.63 -2.33 -4.20
N GLY A 67 12.88 -2.15 -3.13
CA GLY A 67 11.43 -2.35 -3.13
C GLY A 67 10.65 -1.21 -3.78
N GLN A 68 9.34 -1.39 -3.85
CA GLN A 68 8.45 -0.42 -4.47
C GLN A 68 7.16 -0.27 -3.68
N TYR A 69 6.55 0.90 -3.82
CA TYR A 69 5.19 1.15 -3.40
C TYR A 69 4.25 1.10 -4.60
N LEU A 70 3.12 0.42 -4.43
CA LEU A 70 2.00 0.47 -5.37
C LEU A 70 0.85 1.16 -4.66
N ILE A 71 0.56 2.39 -5.05
CA ILE A 71 -0.38 3.25 -4.34
C ILE A 71 -1.58 3.54 -5.22
N MET A 72 -2.76 3.16 -4.78
CA MET A 72 -4.00 3.44 -5.50
C MET A 72 -4.62 4.75 -5.03
N LYS A 73 -4.90 5.61 -5.98
CA LYS A 73 -5.56 6.90 -5.77
C LYS A 73 -6.76 7.02 -6.72
N GLY A 74 -7.72 7.84 -6.36
CA GLY A 74 -8.81 8.19 -7.27
C GLY A 74 -8.33 9.16 -8.34
N VAL A 75 -8.51 10.44 -8.10
CA VAL A 75 -7.95 11.51 -8.96
C VAL A 75 -6.43 11.55 -8.78
N TYR A 76 -5.70 11.89 -9.85
CA TYR A 76 -4.24 12.02 -9.77
C TYR A 76 -3.85 13.05 -8.68
N PRO A 77 -3.05 12.65 -7.68
CA PRO A 77 -2.79 13.47 -6.51
C PRO A 77 -1.63 14.45 -6.76
N VAL A 78 -1.85 15.51 -7.52
CA VAL A 78 -0.81 16.47 -7.91
C VAL A 78 -0.01 16.99 -6.71
N ALA A 79 -0.70 17.47 -5.68
CA ALA A 79 -0.04 18.04 -4.50
C ALA A 79 0.80 17.01 -3.74
N GLU A 80 0.30 15.78 -3.61
CA GLU A 80 1.05 14.72 -2.93
C GLU A 80 2.29 14.31 -3.71
N VAL A 81 2.21 14.28 -5.04
CA VAL A 81 3.35 13.95 -5.90
C VAL A 81 4.40 15.06 -5.84
N GLU A 82 3.97 16.31 -5.86
CA GLU A 82 4.87 17.46 -5.72
C GLU A 82 5.56 17.49 -4.36
N ALA A 83 4.89 17.00 -3.31
CA ALA A 83 5.41 16.88 -1.96
C ALA A 83 6.08 15.53 -1.70
N MET A 84 6.50 14.82 -2.73
CA MET A 84 7.15 13.51 -2.60
C MET A 84 8.31 13.57 -1.60
N PRO A 85 8.38 12.62 -0.64
CA PRO A 85 9.47 12.61 0.33
C PRO A 85 10.84 12.53 -0.35
N THR A 86 11.82 13.23 0.24
CA THR A 86 13.20 13.17 -0.23
C THR A 86 13.70 11.73 -0.25
N GLY A 87 14.36 11.34 -1.33
CA GLY A 87 14.86 9.97 -1.51
C GLY A 87 13.90 9.04 -2.21
N TYR A 88 12.73 9.54 -2.64
CA TYR A 88 11.75 8.76 -3.39
C TYR A 88 11.37 9.46 -4.68
N ARG A 89 10.99 8.66 -5.68
CA ARG A 89 10.56 9.17 -6.98
C ARG A 89 9.33 8.43 -7.48
N LEU A 90 8.51 9.14 -8.24
CA LEU A 90 7.40 8.54 -8.97
C LEU A 90 7.98 7.88 -10.23
N GLU A 91 7.95 6.55 -10.28
CA GLU A 91 8.48 5.81 -11.43
C GLU A 91 7.49 5.73 -12.57
N ALA A 92 6.21 5.53 -12.25
CA ALA A 92 5.16 5.39 -13.25
C ALA A 92 3.79 5.72 -12.66
N VAL A 93 2.87 6.11 -13.55
CA VAL A 93 1.45 6.30 -13.24
C VAL A 93 0.64 5.55 -14.27
N HIS A 94 -0.31 4.75 -13.82
CA HIS A 94 -1.26 4.06 -14.68
C HIS A 94 -2.67 4.51 -14.36
N GLU A 95 -3.39 4.97 -15.37
CA GLU A 95 -4.82 5.20 -15.24
C GLU A 95 -5.54 3.86 -15.36
N LEU A 96 -6.39 3.54 -14.38
CA LEU A 96 -7.08 2.26 -14.31
C LEU A 96 -8.54 2.42 -14.69
N GLU A 97 -9.03 1.53 -15.56
CA GLU A 97 -10.44 1.39 -15.85
C GLU A 97 -11.00 0.21 -15.06
N VAL A 98 -11.93 0.50 -14.16
CA VAL A 98 -12.62 -0.54 -13.40
C VAL A 98 -13.99 -0.73 -14.04
N PRO A 99 -14.33 -1.94 -14.53
CA PRO A 99 -15.63 -2.18 -15.15
C PRO A 99 -16.80 -1.76 -14.24
N LYS A 100 -17.76 -1.06 -14.82
CA LYS A 100 -18.97 -0.57 -14.13
C LYS A 100 -18.71 0.50 -13.06
N LEU A 101 -17.48 1.01 -12.96
CA LEU A 101 -17.16 2.11 -12.07
C LEU A 101 -16.94 3.39 -12.89
N ASP A 102 -17.81 4.38 -12.71
CA ASP A 102 -17.68 5.69 -13.36
C ASP A 102 -16.92 6.64 -12.44
N ALA A 103 -15.65 6.39 -12.26
CA ALA A 103 -14.77 7.19 -11.41
C ALA A 103 -13.32 7.01 -11.83
N GLU A 104 -12.53 8.07 -11.67
CA GLU A 104 -11.11 8.01 -11.93
C GLU A 104 -10.40 7.11 -10.93
N ARG A 105 -9.43 6.33 -11.41
CA ARG A 105 -8.54 5.51 -10.57
C ARG A 105 -7.15 5.52 -11.17
N HIS A 106 -6.17 5.71 -10.31
CA HIS A 106 -4.76 5.74 -10.71
C HIS A 106 -3.94 4.79 -9.85
N LEU A 107 -2.97 4.14 -10.45
CA LEU A 107 -1.95 3.38 -9.75
C LEU A 107 -0.63 4.12 -9.90
N LEU A 108 -0.06 4.51 -8.77
CA LEU A 108 1.25 5.16 -8.72
C LEU A 108 2.29 4.16 -8.26
N ILE A 109 3.40 4.09 -9.00
CA ILE A 109 4.55 3.27 -8.62
C ILE A 109 5.64 4.22 -8.11
N VAL A 110 5.99 4.07 -6.84
CA VAL A 110 6.98 4.91 -6.17
C VAL A 110 8.15 4.04 -5.73
N ARG A 111 9.36 4.48 -6.02
CA ARG A 111 10.59 3.79 -5.62
C ARG A 111 11.52 4.71 -4.87
N ALA A 112 12.35 4.12 -4.01
CA ALA A 112 13.48 4.84 -3.42
C ALA A 112 14.48 5.19 -4.52
N GLU A 113 15.04 6.39 -4.46
CA GLU A 113 16.15 6.79 -5.33
C GLU A 113 17.44 6.14 -4.82
N PRO A 114 18.28 5.65 -5.73
CA PRO A 114 19.58 5.07 -5.34
C PRO A 114 20.52 6.11 -4.75
#